data_889a1b7daed30c9a05e8e176e0648f22
#
_entry.id   889a1b7daed30c9a05e8e176e0648f22
#
_cell.length_a   1.000
_cell.length_b   1.000
_cell.length_c   1.000
_cell.angle_alpha   90.00
_cell.angle_beta   90.00
_cell.angle_gamma   90.00
#
_symmetry.space_group_name_H-M   'P 1'
#
loop_
_entity.id
_entity.type
_entity.pdbx_description
1 polymer ?
#
loop_
_entity_poly.entity_id
_entity_poly.type
_entity_poly.pdbx_seq_one_letter_code
_entity_poly.pdbx_strand_id
1 'polypeptide(L)'
;MEKVVREAEPVYPIPYNPEIVFTWVTARXDTGEAAARVLEERHKHFYATYPLVGTESATYTEAVRDVSKAIGKQVMIERIPLEKTVDGLVRRNKNESMRPFATRLLVYYNERGLIGNMNVLEMLLGRKPTSYVEWARLKADEVVSKSALTA
;
A
#
# COMPACT_ATOMS: atom_id res chain seq x y z
N MET A 1 -5.07 1.39 8.13
CA MET A 1 -4.90 0.22 9.04
C MET A 1 -5.34 0.50 10.47
N GLU A 2 -4.93 1.58 11.09
CA GLU A 2 -5.29 1.86 12.49
C GLU A 2 -6.80 1.77 12.76
N LYS A 3 -7.61 2.44 11.94
CA LYS A 3 -9.08 2.39 12.04
C LYS A 3 -9.60 0.95 11.88
N VAL A 4 -9.08 0.22 10.89
CA VAL A 4 -9.46 -1.18 10.63
C VAL A 4 -9.17 -2.09 11.82
N VAL A 5 -8.03 -1.88 12.50
CA VAL A 5 -7.65 -2.71 13.66
C VAL A 5 -8.54 -2.42 14.89
N ARG A 6 -8.88 -1.15 15.12
CA ARG A 6 -9.61 -0.71 16.33
C ARG A 6 -11.12 -1.01 16.29
N GLU A 7 -11.74 -1.01 15.13
CA GLU A 7 -13.19 -1.18 15.01
C GLU A 7 -13.63 -2.64 15.23
N ALA A 8 -14.83 -2.81 15.80
CA ALA A 8 -15.45 -4.13 15.98
C ALA A 8 -15.84 -4.71 14.61
N GLU A 9 -16.38 -3.88 13.74
CA GLU A 9 -16.76 -4.24 12.36
C GLU A 9 -15.91 -3.40 11.39
N PRO A 10 -14.68 -3.82 11.13
CA PRO A 10 -13.77 -3.00 10.34
C PRO A 10 -14.14 -2.94 8.85
N VAL A 11 -14.07 -1.74 8.29
CA VAL A 11 -14.35 -1.47 6.88
C VAL A 11 -13.08 -0.94 6.20
N TYR A 12 -12.75 -1.48 5.05
CA TYR A 12 -11.62 -1.04 4.23
C TYR A 12 -12.15 -0.25 3.03
N PRO A 13 -12.08 1.09 3.07
CA PRO A 13 -12.60 1.91 1.97
C PRO A 13 -11.64 1.90 0.78
N ILE A 14 -12.14 1.61 -0.40
CA ILE A 14 -11.37 1.63 -1.64
C ILE A 14 -12.08 2.44 -2.73
N PRO A 15 -11.35 3.20 -3.55
CA PRO A 15 -11.97 3.94 -4.66
C PRO A 15 -12.05 3.12 -5.95
N TYR A 16 -11.47 1.92 -5.97
CA TYR A 16 -11.32 1.10 -7.17
C TYR A 16 -12.31 -0.06 -7.20
N ASN A 17 -12.48 -0.65 -8.37
CA ASN A 17 -13.12 -1.96 -8.49
C ASN A 17 -12.26 -2.96 -7.68
N PRO A 18 -12.84 -3.67 -6.71
CA PRO A 18 -12.05 -4.59 -5.86
C PRO A 18 -11.43 -5.76 -6.60
N GLU A 19 -11.90 -6.06 -7.82
CA GLU A 19 -11.38 -7.17 -8.63
C GLU A 19 -10.25 -6.74 -9.59
N ILE A 20 -9.89 -5.46 -9.60
CA ILE A 20 -8.73 -4.99 -10.38
C ILE A 20 -7.44 -5.43 -9.66
N VAL A 21 -6.48 -5.89 -10.45
CA VAL A 21 -5.21 -6.42 -9.95
C VAL A 21 -4.21 -5.31 -9.68
N PHE A 22 -3.60 -5.38 -8.51
CA PHE A 22 -2.55 -4.44 -8.09
C PHE A 22 -1.33 -5.18 -7.54
N THR A 23 -0.20 -4.51 -7.60
CA THR A 23 1.00 -4.82 -6.83
C THR A 23 1.34 -3.61 -5.96
N TRP A 24 1.79 -3.82 -4.75
CA TRP A 24 2.06 -2.74 -3.80
C TRP A 24 3.50 -2.78 -3.31
N VAL A 25 4.06 -1.62 -2.99
CA VAL A 25 5.23 -1.50 -2.12
C VAL A 25 4.66 -1.33 -0.71
N THR A 26 4.57 -2.42 0.03
CA THR A 26 3.81 -2.46 1.27
C THR A 26 4.56 -1.86 2.46
N ALA A 27 5.86 -2.11 2.55
CA ALA A 27 6.66 -1.74 3.71
C ALA A 27 7.59 -0.59 3.40
N ARG A 28 7.51 0.46 4.18
CA ARG A 28 8.48 1.55 4.10
C ARG A 28 9.92 1.09 4.39
N UNK A 29 10.08 0.17 5.06
CA UNK A 29 11.20 -0.44 5.32
C UNK A 29 11.94 -0.87 4.18
N ASP A 30 11.21 -1.63 3.46
CA ASP A 30 11.81 -2.18 2.25
C ASP A 30 12.26 -1.07 1.29
N THR A 31 11.44 -0.09 1.05
CA THR A 31 11.78 1.04 0.18
C THR A 31 13.00 1.82 0.73
N GLY A 32 13.00 2.05 2.04
CA GLY A 32 14.10 2.74 2.71
C GLY A 32 15.41 1.96 2.64
N GLU A 33 15.35 0.65 2.86
CA GLU A 33 16.53 -0.25 2.78
C GLU A 33 17.08 -0.27 1.36
N ALA A 34 16.21 -0.41 0.35
CA ALA A 34 16.63 -0.36 -1.06
C ALA A 34 17.28 0.98 -1.40
N ALA A 35 16.68 2.09 -0.95
CA ALA A 35 17.25 3.43 -1.16
C ALA A 35 18.62 3.60 -0.48
N ALA A 36 18.75 3.12 0.76
CA ALA A 36 20.03 3.16 1.50
C ALA A 36 21.12 2.41 0.74
N ARG A 37 20.81 1.19 0.28
CA ARG A 37 21.76 0.38 -0.50
C ARG A 37 22.21 1.09 -1.77
N VAL A 38 21.26 1.65 -2.52
CA VAL A 38 21.56 2.40 -3.75
C VAL A 38 22.49 3.59 -3.44
N LEU A 39 22.26 4.30 -2.35
CA LEU A 39 23.11 5.44 -1.93
C LEU A 39 24.49 4.99 -1.46
N GLU A 40 24.58 3.87 -0.77
CA GLU A 40 25.86 3.30 -0.29
C GLU A 40 26.72 2.78 -1.45
N GLU A 41 26.11 2.06 -2.39
CA GLU A 41 26.80 1.43 -3.51
C GLU A 41 27.04 2.37 -4.70
N ARG A 42 26.41 3.55 -4.70
CA ARG A 42 26.66 4.69 -5.61
C ARG A 42 26.84 4.32 -7.09
N HIS A 43 28.10 4.15 -7.52
CA HIS A 43 28.46 3.98 -8.94
C HIS A 43 27.85 2.76 -9.60
N LYS A 44 27.52 1.72 -8.82
CA LYS A 44 26.84 0.52 -9.35
C LYS A 44 25.42 0.84 -9.85
N HIS A 45 24.84 1.94 -9.35
CA HIS A 45 23.44 2.30 -9.60
C HIS A 45 23.29 3.56 -10.45
N PHE A 46 24.40 4.17 -10.91
CA PHE A 46 24.33 5.38 -11.74
C PHE A 46 23.53 5.11 -13.02
N TYR A 47 22.63 6.02 -13.34
CA TYR A 47 21.76 5.97 -14.52
C TYR A 47 20.74 4.81 -14.50
N ALA A 48 20.64 4.03 -13.42
CA ALA A 48 19.65 2.96 -13.30
C ALA A 48 18.31 3.52 -12.85
N THR A 49 17.24 2.88 -13.33
CA THR A 49 15.85 3.14 -12.88
C THR A 49 15.28 1.82 -12.37
N TYR A 50 14.78 1.82 -11.16
CA TYR A 50 14.26 0.63 -10.49
C TYR A 50 12.77 0.77 -10.21
N PRO A 51 11.88 0.05 -10.92
CA PRO A 51 10.48 -0.02 -10.55
C PRO A 51 10.32 -0.88 -9.29
N LEU A 52 10.04 -0.26 -8.15
CA LEU A 52 9.96 -0.95 -6.85
C LEU A 52 8.54 -1.48 -6.60
N VAL A 53 8.41 -2.78 -6.61
CA VAL A 53 7.17 -3.52 -6.34
C VAL A 53 7.47 -4.53 -5.23
N GLY A 54 6.71 -4.50 -4.16
CA GLY A 54 6.97 -5.29 -2.96
C GLY A 54 6.08 -6.53 -2.79
N THR A 55 5.05 -6.69 -3.63
CA THR A 55 4.12 -7.82 -3.47
C THR A 55 3.90 -8.56 -4.78
N GLU A 56 3.43 -9.79 -4.68
CA GLU A 56 2.80 -10.46 -5.80
C GLU A 56 1.52 -9.72 -6.19
N SER A 57 1.08 -9.93 -7.43
CA SER A 57 -0.15 -9.33 -7.94
C SER A 57 -1.36 -9.92 -7.21
N ALA A 58 -2.27 -9.07 -6.76
CA ALA A 58 -3.50 -9.49 -6.07
C ALA A 58 -4.60 -8.47 -6.32
N THR A 59 -5.84 -8.92 -6.17
CA THR A 59 -7.00 -8.04 -6.15
C THR A 59 -7.16 -7.43 -4.76
N TYR A 60 -7.94 -6.35 -4.62
CA TYR A 60 -8.29 -5.82 -3.30
C TYR A 60 -9.09 -6.83 -2.49
N THR A 61 -9.94 -7.63 -3.16
CA THR A 61 -10.68 -8.72 -2.50
C THR A 61 -9.73 -9.70 -1.82
N GLU A 62 -8.70 -10.13 -2.54
CA GLU A 62 -7.68 -11.05 -1.99
C GLU A 62 -6.88 -10.38 -0.87
N ALA A 63 -6.41 -9.17 -1.09
CA ALA A 63 -5.62 -8.42 -0.10
C ALA A 63 -6.40 -8.18 1.20
N VAL A 64 -7.68 -7.81 1.11
CA VAL A 64 -8.51 -7.56 2.29
C VAL A 64 -8.84 -8.88 3.02
N ARG A 65 -9.06 -9.98 2.27
CA ARG A 65 -9.20 -11.31 2.87
C ARG A 65 -7.95 -11.68 3.69
N ASP A 66 -6.77 -11.39 3.15
CA ASP A 66 -5.52 -11.71 3.84
C ASP A 66 -5.26 -10.78 5.04
N VAL A 67 -5.65 -9.52 4.96
CA VAL A 67 -5.69 -8.62 6.13
C VAL A 67 -6.64 -9.18 7.20
N SER A 68 -7.84 -9.62 6.80
CA SER A 68 -8.82 -10.23 7.71
C SER A 68 -8.22 -11.40 8.50
N LYS A 69 -7.53 -12.30 7.80
CA LYS A 69 -6.82 -13.43 8.42
C LYS A 69 -5.71 -12.95 9.36
N ALA A 70 -4.93 -11.95 8.93
CA ALA A 70 -3.78 -11.43 9.68
C ALA A 70 -4.18 -10.80 11.01
N ILE A 71 -5.33 -10.10 11.04
CA ILE A 71 -5.80 -9.41 12.26
C ILE A 71 -6.86 -10.18 13.04
N GLY A 72 -7.30 -11.34 12.54
CA GLY A 72 -8.31 -12.17 13.19
C GLY A 72 -9.71 -11.57 13.22
N LYS A 73 -10.04 -10.68 12.28
CA LYS A 73 -11.36 -10.01 12.17
C LYS A 73 -11.83 -10.02 10.73
N GLN A 74 -13.12 -10.16 10.51
CA GLN A 74 -13.68 -10.02 9.16
C GLN A 74 -13.70 -8.55 8.77
N VAL A 75 -12.94 -8.20 7.73
CA VAL A 75 -12.88 -6.83 7.19
C VAL A 75 -13.76 -6.76 5.95
N MET A 76 -14.66 -5.79 5.92
CA MET A 76 -15.55 -5.56 4.79
C MET A 76 -14.97 -4.52 3.84
N ILE A 77 -15.14 -4.71 2.54
CA ILE A 77 -14.76 -3.71 1.54
C ILE A 77 -15.92 -2.72 1.37
N GLU A 78 -15.63 -1.43 1.45
CA GLU A 78 -16.55 -0.37 1.08
C GLU A 78 -16.01 0.36 -0.14
N ARG A 79 -16.75 0.29 -1.25
CA ARG A 79 -16.39 1.04 -2.44
C ARG A 79 -16.84 2.50 -2.28
N ILE A 80 -15.88 3.42 -2.29
CA ILE A 80 -16.16 4.85 -2.18
C ILE A 80 -16.02 5.54 -3.54
N PRO A 81 -16.79 6.61 -3.82
CA PRO A 81 -16.65 7.33 -5.09
C PRO A 81 -15.24 7.86 -5.31
N LEU A 82 -14.75 7.78 -6.54
CA LEU A 82 -13.41 8.31 -6.90
C LEU A 82 -13.27 9.78 -6.52
N GLU A 83 -14.33 10.57 -6.73
CA GLU A 83 -14.36 12.00 -6.40
C GLU A 83 -14.05 12.25 -4.92
N LYS A 84 -14.60 11.42 -4.04
CA LYS A 84 -14.36 11.52 -2.58
C LYS A 84 -12.87 11.30 -2.26
N THR A 85 -12.20 10.40 -2.97
CA THR A 85 -10.76 10.17 -2.83
C THR A 85 -9.96 11.35 -3.37
N VAL A 86 -10.34 11.88 -4.54
CA VAL A 86 -9.72 13.07 -5.13
C VAL A 86 -9.82 14.25 -4.15
N ASP A 87 -11.01 14.49 -3.60
CA ASP A 87 -11.24 15.58 -2.62
C ASP A 87 -10.33 15.41 -1.40
N GLY A 88 -10.19 14.17 -0.91
CA GLY A 88 -9.31 13.85 0.21
C GLY A 88 -7.84 14.15 -0.12
N LEU A 89 -7.38 13.79 -1.32
CA LEU A 89 -6.02 14.06 -1.79
C LEU A 89 -5.75 15.56 -1.91
N VAL A 90 -6.66 16.29 -2.55
CA VAL A 90 -6.56 17.75 -2.74
C VAL A 90 -6.50 18.46 -1.39
N ARG A 91 -7.41 18.12 -0.48
CA ARG A 91 -7.48 18.70 0.87
C ARG A 91 -6.20 18.42 1.68
N ARG A 92 -5.71 17.17 1.65
CA ARG A 92 -4.51 16.78 2.39
C ARG A 92 -3.26 17.53 1.90
N ASN A 93 -3.16 17.73 0.58
CA ASN A 93 -2.02 18.42 -0.04
C ASN A 93 -2.21 19.94 -0.15
N LYS A 94 -3.39 20.44 0.22
CA LYS A 94 -3.76 21.88 0.11
C LYS A 94 -3.48 22.44 -1.29
N ASN A 95 -3.76 21.63 -2.33
CA ASN A 95 -3.40 21.98 -3.71
C ASN A 95 -4.52 21.59 -4.68
N GLU A 96 -5.37 22.55 -5.01
CA GLU A 96 -6.50 22.34 -5.93
C GLU A 96 -6.04 22.04 -7.37
N SER A 97 -4.88 22.58 -7.77
CA SER A 97 -4.37 22.36 -9.14
C SER A 97 -3.99 20.92 -9.43
N MET A 98 -3.83 20.08 -8.40
CA MET A 98 -3.58 18.64 -8.61
C MET A 98 -4.84 17.83 -8.96
N ARG A 99 -6.04 18.41 -8.84
CA ARG A 99 -7.32 17.71 -9.04
C ARG A 99 -7.40 16.98 -10.41
N PRO A 100 -7.14 17.66 -11.55
CA PRO A 100 -7.23 16.97 -12.86
C PRO A 100 -6.26 15.80 -12.98
N PHE A 101 -5.04 15.94 -12.44
CA PHE A 101 -4.04 14.87 -12.42
C PHE A 101 -4.52 13.71 -11.54
N ALA A 102 -4.96 13.99 -10.31
CA ALA A 102 -5.43 12.97 -9.37
C ALA A 102 -6.63 12.19 -9.94
N THR A 103 -7.57 12.90 -10.57
CA THR A 103 -8.74 12.27 -11.21
C THR A 103 -8.30 11.29 -12.30
N ARG A 104 -7.46 11.75 -13.24
CA ARG A 104 -6.98 10.90 -14.35
C ARG A 104 -6.20 9.68 -13.83
N LEU A 105 -5.37 9.88 -12.82
CA LEU A 105 -4.56 8.81 -12.22
C LEU A 105 -5.45 7.73 -11.59
N LEU A 106 -6.45 8.14 -10.81
CA LEU A 106 -7.36 7.19 -10.15
C LEU A 106 -8.25 6.45 -11.17
N VAL A 107 -8.72 7.15 -12.21
CA VAL A 107 -9.48 6.52 -13.31
C VAL A 107 -8.60 5.48 -14.00
N TYR A 108 -7.38 5.85 -14.36
CA TYR A 108 -6.42 4.94 -15.02
C TYR A 108 -6.20 3.67 -14.19
N TYR A 109 -5.95 3.84 -12.89
CA TYR A 109 -5.73 2.68 -12.00
C TYR A 109 -7.01 1.83 -11.82
N ASN A 110 -8.18 2.48 -11.81
CA ASN A 110 -9.44 1.75 -11.72
C ASN A 110 -9.75 0.91 -12.97
N GLU A 111 -9.21 1.31 -14.12
CA GLU A 111 -9.42 0.59 -15.37
C GLU A 111 -8.35 -0.47 -15.64
N ARG A 112 -7.12 -0.20 -15.25
CA ARG A 112 -5.95 -0.98 -15.68
C ARG A 112 -5.19 -1.67 -14.54
N GLY A 113 -5.46 -1.26 -13.29
CA GLY A 113 -4.67 -1.73 -12.16
C GLY A 113 -3.26 -1.13 -12.16
N LEU A 114 -2.38 -1.77 -11.42
CA LEU A 114 -0.96 -1.41 -11.35
C LEU A 114 -0.18 -2.69 -11.13
N ILE A 115 0.46 -3.18 -12.16
CA ILE A 115 1.17 -4.46 -12.12
C ILE A 115 2.67 -4.22 -12.36
N GLY A 116 3.48 -4.86 -11.53
CA GLY A 116 4.93 -4.80 -11.66
C GLY A 116 5.59 -6.09 -11.18
N ASN A 117 6.91 -6.14 -11.27
CA ASN A 117 7.70 -7.33 -10.95
C ASN A 117 8.46 -7.11 -9.63
N MET A 118 8.22 -7.96 -8.64
CA MET A 118 8.83 -7.86 -7.32
C MET A 118 10.33 -8.24 -7.31
N ASN A 119 10.82 -8.94 -8.34
CA ASN A 119 12.21 -9.41 -8.40
C ASN A 119 13.22 -8.26 -8.33
N VAL A 120 12.86 -7.07 -8.83
CA VAL A 120 13.74 -5.90 -8.78
C VAL A 120 13.98 -5.47 -7.32
N LEU A 121 12.92 -5.41 -6.53
CA LEU A 121 13.05 -5.04 -5.12
C LEU A 121 13.76 -6.16 -4.34
N GLU A 122 13.42 -7.42 -4.61
CA GLU A 122 14.10 -8.59 -4.00
C GLU A 122 15.62 -8.56 -4.28
N MET A 123 16.01 -8.27 -5.53
CA MET A 123 17.43 -8.13 -5.92
C MET A 123 18.10 -7.02 -5.10
N LEU A 124 17.46 -5.85 -4.98
CA LEU A 124 18.03 -4.73 -4.23
C LEU A 124 18.12 -5.00 -2.74
N LEU A 125 17.17 -5.74 -2.18
CA LEU A 125 17.16 -6.07 -0.74
C LEU A 125 18.08 -7.25 -0.40
N GLY A 126 18.33 -8.15 -1.36
CA GLY A 126 19.03 -9.40 -1.09
C GLY A 126 18.18 -10.39 -0.28
N ARG A 127 16.87 -10.13 -0.17
CA ARG A 127 15.88 -10.95 0.54
C ARG A 127 14.50 -10.68 -0.05
N LYS A 128 13.56 -11.54 0.24
CA LYS A 128 12.16 -11.30 -0.18
C LYS A 128 11.62 -10.01 0.45
N PRO A 129 10.89 -9.21 -0.32
CA PRO A 129 10.19 -8.05 0.24
C PRO A 129 9.14 -8.47 1.28
N THR A 130 8.81 -7.56 2.18
CA THR A 130 7.78 -7.77 3.20
C THR A 130 6.42 -8.01 2.51
N SER A 131 5.81 -9.14 2.75
CA SER A 131 4.52 -9.49 2.18
C SER A 131 3.40 -8.61 2.74
N TYR A 132 2.27 -8.52 2.02
CA TYR A 132 1.11 -7.73 2.47
C TYR A 132 0.55 -8.26 3.80
N VAL A 133 0.56 -9.58 4.00
CA VAL A 133 0.12 -10.21 5.25
C VAL A 133 1.04 -9.85 6.41
N GLU A 134 2.35 -9.92 6.21
CA GLU A 134 3.34 -9.53 7.24
C GLU A 134 3.20 -8.05 7.58
N TRP A 135 3.09 -7.20 6.57
CA TRP A 135 2.85 -5.77 6.78
C TRP A 135 1.59 -5.51 7.60
N ALA A 136 0.49 -6.22 7.28
CA ALA A 136 -0.78 -6.08 8.00
C ALA A 136 -0.63 -6.48 9.49
N ARG A 137 0.08 -7.59 9.76
CA ARG A 137 0.36 -8.04 11.13
C ARG A 137 1.19 -7.00 11.89
N LEU A 138 2.30 -6.56 11.31
CA LEU A 138 3.17 -5.55 11.93
C LEU A 138 2.38 -4.28 12.28
N LYS A 139 1.49 -3.85 11.36
CA LYS A 139 0.66 -2.67 11.59
C LYS A 139 -0.41 -2.90 12.67
N ALA A 140 -0.96 -4.09 12.76
CA ALA A 140 -1.92 -4.44 13.82
C ALA A 140 -1.22 -4.41 15.19
N ASP A 141 -0.05 -5.05 15.29
CA ASP A 141 0.74 -5.10 16.52
C ASP A 141 1.16 -3.70 16.98
N GLU A 142 1.57 -2.85 16.05
CA GLU A 142 1.93 -1.44 16.33
C GLU A 142 0.73 -0.67 16.92
N VAL A 143 -0.47 -0.87 16.39
CA VAL A 143 -1.69 -0.19 16.87
C VAL A 143 -2.04 -0.68 18.27
N VAL A 144 -1.97 -1.99 18.54
CA VAL A 144 -2.26 -2.58 19.85
C VAL A 144 -1.25 -2.07 20.88
N SER A 145 0.05 -2.10 20.57
CA SER A 145 1.12 -1.64 21.47
C SER A 145 0.96 -0.17 21.85
N LYS A 146 0.64 0.69 20.88
CA LYS A 146 0.40 2.12 21.14
C LYS A 146 -0.82 2.34 22.06
N SER A 147 -1.87 1.56 21.88
CA SER A 147 -3.06 1.66 22.72
C SER A 147 -2.76 1.26 24.18
N ALA A 148 -1.91 0.25 24.38
CA ALA A 148 -1.51 -0.21 25.71
C ALA A 148 -0.63 0.84 26.46
N LEU A 149 0.13 1.66 25.70
CA LEU A 149 1.00 2.69 26.29
C LEU A 149 0.23 3.98 26.67
N THR A 150 -1.00 4.14 26.17
CA THR A 150 -1.83 5.34 26.41
C THR A 150 -3.02 5.07 27.34
N ALA A 151 -3.17 3.85 27.82
CA ALA A 151 -4.19 3.43 28.79
C ALA A 151 -3.64 3.42 30.22
#